data_73c9401e0d030c62c96d1744574d88df
#
_entry.id   73c9401e0d030c62c96d1744574d88df
#
_cell.length_a   1.000
_cell.length_b   1.000
_cell.length_c   1.000
_cell.angle_alpha   90.00
_cell.angle_beta   90.00
_cell.angle_gamma   90.00
#
_symmetry.space_group_name_H-M   'P 1'
#
loop_
_entity.id
_entity.type
_entity.pdbx_description
1 polymer ?
#
loop_
_entity_poly.entity_id
_entity_poly.type
_entity_poly.pdbx_seq_one_letter_code
_entity_poly.pdbx_strand_id
1 'polypeptide(L)'
;MVKKAKKKIQLMCTAFRDGFQSVYGARVLSKDYIPIVKIAKDAGIRRFESGGGASFQSAFFYCNENAFEVMDKFRETVGDDVHLQTLARGVNVVGLDSQPSDIINLHAKLFKKHGVSMIRNFDALNDPDNLAYSGQCIVDAGLEHQIAIAMMSLPPGCTGAHTPEFYEKVLKDILKAKIPFHSLCFKDASGTTTPAVVYETIVRARKLVGDKMPIEFHSHETAGVGTACYLAAVQAGADIVDLSMAPVSGGTCQPDIATMWHALRGTDFELDVDVDAVMQVEEAFKEALKDYFLPPEALCVEPRIPWSPMPGGALTANTQMLRDNGIMSKYSEIIEAMEEVVRKGGFGTSVTPVSQFYFQQAFNNVIIGKWAKIAEGYGKMVLGYFGKTPKQPDKEVIKIASEQLGLEPTTQSPRLLNDKDPKKGIAPAIEKLKVAGLPVTDENIFIAATCADKGIAFLKGEAKVAVRYKQPASPKASVAGVQHIVVDGTGFDVEIKGSDAIVNGKIYHVQQMAAQGADKTQGAHKAAVSEPSQSNTASAGAVVSAPMLGTVTKINVQAGERVQRGQDLMVLEVMKMENPIKAPTEGVVQDILVSQGTQVSAGQALVKLA
;
A
#
# COMPACT_ATOMS: atom_id res chain seq x y z
N MET A 1 24.53 42.10 17.41
CA MET A 1 24.84 40.65 17.24
C MET A 1 24.74 40.33 15.76
N VAL A 2 25.84 39.88 15.14
CA VAL A 2 25.80 39.40 13.76
C VAL A 2 24.96 38.12 13.75
N LYS A 3 23.80 38.14 13.05
CA LYS A 3 23.00 36.91 12.88
C LYS A 3 23.87 35.89 12.18
N LYS A 4 24.19 34.78 12.85
CA LYS A 4 24.84 33.64 12.24
C LYS A 4 23.99 33.18 11.03
N ALA A 5 24.62 32.97 9.87
CA ALA A 5 23.89 32.43 8.73
C ALA A 5 23.30 31.06 9.11
N LYS A 6 22.02 30.85 8.80
CA LYS A 6 21.35 29.56 9.05
C LYS A 6 21.88 28.49 8.10
N LYS A 7 21.92 27.24 8.57
CA LYS A 7 22.19 26.10 7.70
C LYS A 7 20.99 25.84 6.79
N LYS A 8 21.20 25.86 5.48
CA LYS A 8 20.19 25.51 4.48
C LYS A 8 19.98 24.00 4.43
N ILE A 9 18.74 23.59 4.51
CA ILE A 9 18.28 22.21 4.39
C ILE A 9 17.63 22.04 3.02
N GLN A 10 18.10 21.10 2.24
CA GLN A 10 17.57 20.85 0.89
C GLN A 10 16.23 20.12 0.94
N LEU A 11 15.38 20.40 -0.03
CA LEU A 11 14.09 19.76 -0.21
C LEU A 11 14.17 18.67 -1.29
N MET A 12 13.63 17.47 -0.99
CA MET A 12 13.14 16.50 -1.95
C MET A 12 11.62 16.53 -1.96
N CYS A 13 11.02 16.95 -3.08
CA CYS A 13 9.57 16.97 -3.23
C CYS A 13 9.06 15.57 -3.59
N THR A 14 8.27 14.97 -2.70
CA THR A 14 7.72 13.61 -2.85
C THR A 14 6.27 13.60 -3.34
N ALA A 15 5.64 14.76 -3.48
CA ALA A 15 4.21 14.90 -3.76
C ALA A 15 3.74 14.12 -5.00
N PHE A 16 4.54 14.11 -6.07
CA PHE A 16 4.19 13.51 -7.36
C PHE A 16 4.47 12.00 -7.46
N ARG A 17 5.04 11.40 -6.43
CA ARG A 17 5.24 9.94 -6.36
C ARG A 17 4.70 9.38 -5.05
N ASP A 18 5.37 9.62 -3.89
CA ASP A 18 4.95 9.05 -2.61
C ASP A 18 3.66 9.68 -2.10
N GLY A 19 3.46 10.98 -2.34
CA GLY A 19 2.20 11.67 -2.08
C GLY A 19 1.02 10.99 -2.78
N PHE A 20 1.14 10.76 -4.08
CA PHE A 20 0.09 10.05 -4.83
C PHE A 20 -0.09 8.61 -4.35
N GLN A 21 1.00 7.92 -4.06
CA GLN A 21 0.94 6.54 -3.58
C GLN A 21 0.26 6.45 -2.20
N SER A 22 0.57 7.38 -1.32
CA SER A 22 0.05 7.40 0.06
C SER A 22 -1.40 7.84 0.13
N VAL A 23 -1.80 8.81 -0.69
CA VAL A 23 -3.14 9.43 -0.63
C VAL A 23 -4.12 8.79 -1.62
N TYR A 24 -3.72 8.60 -2.87
CA TYR A 24 -4.59 8.11 -3.95
C TYR A 24 -4.29 6.68 -4.40
N GLY A 25 -3.39 5.95 -3.70
CA GLY A 25 -2.92 4.63 -4.15
C GLY A 25 -2.21 4.68 -5.50
N ALA A 26 -1.54 5.80 -5.80
CA ALA A 26 -0.88 6.13 -7.07
C ALA A 26 -1.82 6.10 -8.30
N ARG A 27 -3.12 6.39 -8.11
CA ARG A 27 -4.15 6.40 -9.18
C ARG A 27 -4.45 7.82 -9.63
N VAL A 28 -3.42 8.54 -10.09
CA VAL A 28 -3.53 9.92 -10.62
C VAL A 28 -2.99 9.95 -12.04
N LEU A 29 -3.74 10.54 -12.97
CA LEU A 29 -3.37 10.60 -14.39
C LEU A 29 -2.28 11.63 -14.63
N SER A 30 -1.31 11.30 -15.46
CA SER A 30 -0.16 12.17 -15.77
C SER A 30 -0.59 13.52 -16.35
N LYS A 31 -1.62 13.55 -17.17
CA LYS A 31 -2.18 14.78 -17.77
C LYS A 31 -2.61 15.82 -16.75
N ASP A 32 -3.02 15.39 -15.54
CA ASP A 32 -3.57 16.26 -14.51
C ASP A 32 -2.47 16.83 -13.60
N TYR A 33 -1.32 16.15 -13.46
CA TYR A 33 -0.25 16.61 -12.57
C TYR A 33 1.03 17.10 -13.28
N ILE A 34 1.33 16.67 -14.50
CA ILE A 34 2.53 17.16 -15.22
C ILE A 34 2.53 18.69 -15.37
N PRO A 35 1.41 19.36 -15.65
CA PRO A 35 1.38 20.84 -15.61
C PRO A 35 1.77 21.43 -14.25
N ILE A 36 1.40 20.76 -13.15
CA ILE A 36 1.74 21.20 -11.79
C ILE A 36 3.24 21.00 -11.50
N VAL A 37 3.83 19.91 -11.99
CA VAL A 37 5.29 19.69 -11.92
C VAL A 37 6.05 20.88 -12.55
N LYS A 38 5.56 21.40 -13.68
CA LYS A 38 6.14 22.58 -14.30
C LYS A 38 6.08 23.81 -13.40
N ILE A 39 4.90 24.08 -12.81
CA ILE A 39 4.72 25.20 -11.88
C ILE A 39 5.65 25.04 -10.65
N ALA A 40 5.77 23.82 -10.11
CA ALA A 40 6.65 23.52 -8.99
C ALA A 40 8.14 23.76 -9.33
N LYS A 41 8.56 23.34 -10.52
CA LYS A 41 9.91 23.63 -11.03
C LYS A 41 10.15 25.14 -11.17
N ASP A 42 9.19 25.86 -11.73
CA ASP A 42 9.27 27.32 -11.91
C ASP A 42 9.27 28.06 -10.55
N ALA A 43 8.62 27.51 -9.52
CA ALA A 43 8.69 27.96 -8.11
C ALA A 43 10.03 27.65 -7.41
N GLY A 44 11.00 27.07 -8.10
CA GLY A 44 12.35 26.84 -7.59
C GLY A 44 12.61 25.46 -7.03
N ILE A 45 11.67 24.51 -7.06
CA ILE A 45 11.93 23.13 -6.64
C ILE A 45 12.87 22.46 -7.65
N ARG A 46 13.96 21.86 -7.15
CA ARG A 46 15.04 21.29 -7.96
C ARG A 46 15.26 19.79 -7.78
N ARG A 47 14.54 19.17 -6.85
CA ARG A 47 14.62 17.73 -6.58
C ARG A 47 13.21 17.17 -6.48
N PHE A 48 12.90 16.17 -7.29
CA PHE A 48 11.60 15.50 -7.29
C PHE A 48 11.75 13.99 -7.18
N GLU A 49 10.94 13.38 -6.36
CA GLU A 49 10.68 11.95 -6.44
C GLU A 49 9.66 11.71 -7.57
N SER A 50 10.13 11.16 -8.71
CA SER A 50 9.40 11.18 -9.98
C SER A 50 8.82 9.82 -10.38
N GLY A 51 9.05 8.74 -9.59
CA GLY A 51 8.54 7.43 -9.96
C GLY A 51 9.17 6.26 -9.21
N GLY A 52 9.03 5.08 -9.79
CA GLY A 52 9.52 3.83 -9.22
C GLY A 52 8.55 3.22 -8.20
N GLY A 53 8.93 2.07 -7.65
CA GLY A 53 8.12 1.35 -6.68
C GLY A 53 6.72 1.01 -7.20
N ALA A 54 5.69 1.18 -6.35
CA ALA A 54 4.31 0.88 -6.73
C ALA A 54 3.74 1.84 -7.76
N SER A 55 4.23 3.08 -7.85
CA SER A 55 3.77 4.06 -8.83
C SER A 55 4.07 3.61 -10.27
N PHE A 56 5.21 2.94 -10.50
CA PHE A 56 5.53 2.34 -11.79
C PHE A 56 4.47 1.33 -12.24
N GLN A 57 4.11 0.41 -11.34
CA GLN A 57 3.09 -0.61 -11.65
C GLN A 57 1.69 -0.01 -11.75
N SER A 58 1.38 1.02 -10.94
CA SER A 58 0.06 1.66 -10.91
C SER A 58 -0.29 2.34 -12.24
N ALA A 59 0.69 2.90 -12.95
CA ALA A 59 0.49 3.49 -14.28
C ALA A 59 -0.18 2.48 -15.23
N PHE A 60 0.35 1.26 -15.30
CA PHE A 60 -0.21 0.18 -16.13
C PHE A 60 -1.52 -0.39 -15.59
N PHE A 61 -1.62 -0.54 -14.26
CA PHE A 61 -2.71 -1.30 -13.63
C PHE A 61 -3.98 -0.49 -13.44
N TYR A 62 -3.87 0.83 -13.29
CA TYR A 62 -4.99 1.68 -12.87
C TYR A 62 -5.14 2.95 -13.70
N CYS A 63 -4.06 3.48 -14.28
CA CYS A 63 -4.12 4.70 -15.07
C CYS A 63 -4.23 4.44 -16.57
N ASN A 64 -3.95 3.21 -17.01
CA ASN A 64 -3.81 2.87 -18.43
C ASN A 64 -2.80 3.79 -19.14
N GLU A 65 -1.68 4.06 -18.48
CA GLU A 65 -0.57 4.89 -18.97
C GLU A 65 0.73 4.09 -18.99
N ASN A 66 1.59 4.39 -19.97
CA ASN A 66 2.93 3.82 -20.03
C ASN A 66 3.84 4.56 -19.04
N ALA A 67 4.32 3.87 -18.00
CA ALA A 67 5.18 4.47 -16.98
C ALA A 67 6.47 5.07 -17.56
N PHE A 68 7.05 4.48 -18.59
CA PHE A 68 8.25 5.01 -19.24
C PHE A 68 7.96 6.33 -19.97
N GLU A 69 6.86 6.41 -20.71
CA GLU A 69 6.43 7.65 -21.35
C GLU A 69 6.11 8.76 -20.34
N VAL A 70 5.57 8.39 -19.18
CA VAL A 70 5.33 9.34 -18.09
C VAL A 70 6.66 9.85 -17.53
N MET A 71 7.67 8.99 -17.37
CA MET A 71 9.02 9.39 -16.95
C MET A 71 9.66 10.35 -17.97
N ASP A 72 9.55 10.07 -19.26
CA ASP A 72 10.04 10.94 -20.34
C ASP A 72 9.37 12.31 -20.28
N LYS A 73 8.04 12.37 -20.18
CA LYS A 73 7.28 13.62 -20.04
C LYS A 73 7.69 14.41 -18.79
N PHE A 74 7.96 13.71 -17.69
CA PHE A 74 8.40 14.36 -16.46
C PHE A 74 9.76 15.02 -16.68
N ARG A 75 10.74 14.30 -17.27
CA ARG A 75 12.07 14.82 -17.61
C ARG A 75 12.00 15.99 -18.59
N GLU A 76 11.23 15.87 -19.65
CA GLU A 76 11.02 16.94 -20.63
C GLU A 76 10.44 18.21 -19.97
N THR A 77 9.52 18.04 -19.01
CA THR A 77 8.86 19.15 -18.30
C THR A 77 9.82 19.92 -17.40
N VAL A 78 10.70 19.20 -16.69
CA VAL A 78 11.59 19.85 -15.70
C VAL A 78 12.97 20.23 -16.27
N GLY A 79 13.40 19.62 -17.40
CA GLY A 79 14.72 19.83 -17.98
C GLY A 79 15.83 19.09 -17.25
N ASP A 80 17.07 19.18 -17.78
CA ASP A 80 18.21 18.40 -17.29
C ASP A 80 18.84 18.94 -16.01
N ASP A 81 18.54 20.19 -15.65
CA ASP A 81 19.05 20.86 -14.44
C ASP A 81 18.33 20.44 -13.15
N VAL A 82 17.28 19.62 -13.27
CA VAL A 82 16.48 19.13 -12.14
C VAL A 82 16.83 17.69 -11.82
N HIS A 83 17.01 17.41 -10.53
CA HIS A 83 17.36 16.09 -10.04
C HIS A 83 16.10 15.22 -9.88
N LEU A 84 16.01 14.14 -10.65
CA LEU A 84 14.90 13.18 -10.58
C LEU A 84 15.32 11.91 -9.87
N GLN A 85 14.64 11.61 -8.79
CA GLN A 85 14.84 10.40 -8.00
C GLN A 85 13.68 9.42 -8.23
N THR A 86 14.01 8.13 -8.32
CA THR A 86 13.04 7.04 -8.30
C THR A 86 13.34 6.06 -7.18
N LEU A 87 12.34 5.24 -6.81
CA LEU A 87 12.45 4.26 -5.74
C LEU A 87 12.62 2.85 -6.30
N ALA A 88 13.61 2.10 -5.78
CA ALA A 88 13.79 0.66 -5.99
C ALA A 88 13.81 -0.10 -4.67
N ARG A 89 13.40 -1.37 -4.71
CA ARG A 89 13.28 -2.28 -3.57
C ARG A 89 14.31 -3.40 -3.64
N GLY A 90 15.61 -3.03 -3.68
CA GLY A 90 16.68 -4.00 -3.79
C GLY A 90 16.45 -5.00 -4.93
N VAL A 91 16.51 -6.29 -4.60
CA VAL A 91 16.28 -7.38 -5.56
C VAL A 91 14.84 -7.46 -6.11
N ASN A 92 13.88 -6.75 -5.53
CA ASN A 92 12.50 -6.70 -6.03
C ASN A 92 12.28 -5.61 -7.09
N VAL A 93 13.21 -4.70 -7.27
CA VAL A 93 13.14 -3.50 -8.13
C VAL A 93 11.82 -2.74 -7.97
N VAL A 94 10.89 -2.81 -8.90
CA VAL A 94 9.56 -2.16 -8.79
C VAL A 94 8.46 -3.13 -8.32
N GLY A 95 8.74 -4.42 -8.28
CA GLY A 95 7.76 -5.49 -8.00
C GLY A 95 7.55 -5.81 -6.53
N LEU A 96 6.61 -6.72 -6.26
CA LEU A 96 6.39 -7.32 -4.93
C LEU A 96 7.23 -8.58 -4.73
N ASP A 97 7.66 -9.22 -5.82
CA ASP A 97 8.48 -10.43 -5.81
C ASP A 97 9.91 -10.13 -6.22
N SER A 98 10.85 -10.92 -5.75
CA SER A 98 12.27 -10.77 -6.09
C SER A 98 12.55 -11.16 -7.54
N GLN A 99 13.53 -10.49 -8.16
CA GLN A 99 13.85 -10.59 -9.58
C GLN A 99 15.23 -11.24 -9.80
N PRO A 100 15.45 -11.88 -10.95
CA PRO A 100 16.77 -12.36 -11.35
C PRO A 100 17.69 -11.22 -11.78
N SER A 101 18.98 -11.55 -11.88
CA SER A 101 20.06 -10.60 -12.17
C SER A 101 19.86 -9.80 -13.43
N ASP A 102 19.38 -10.41 -14.50
CA ASP A 102 19.16 -9.77 -15.80
C ASP A 102 18.08 -8.67 -15.75
N ILE A 103 16.98 -8.93 -15.04
CA ILE A 103 15.89 -7.93 -14.84
C ILE A 103 16.35 -6.80 -13.91
N ILE A 104 17.13 -7.08 -12.87
CA ILE A 104 17.68 -6.03 -11.99
C ILE A 104 18.62 -5.11 -12.80
N ASN A 105 19.46 -5.67 -13.68
CA ASN A 105 20.33 -4.89 -14.55
C ASN A 105 19.54 -4.07 -15.58
N LEU A 106 18.53 -4.68 -16.18
CA LEU A 106 17.66 -4.00 -17.16
C LEU A 106 16.92 -2.83 -16.54
N HIS A 107 16.46 -2.96 -15.28
CA HIS A 107 15.84 -1.87 -14.52
C HIS A 107 16.72 -0.63 -14.49
N ALA A 108 17.97 -0.74 -14.05
CA ALA A 108 18.87 0.40 -13.94
C ALA A 108 19.14 1.08 -15.30
N LYS A 109 19.33 0.28 -16.35
CA LYS A 109 19.54 0.79 -17.72
C LYS A 109 18.33 1.55 -18.26
N LEU A 110 17.13 1.00 -18.09
CA LEU A 110 15.90 1.64 -18.55
C LEU A 110 15.61 2.92 -17.79
N PHE A 111 15.79 2.92 -16.47
CA PHE A 111 15.55 4.13 -15.67
C PHE A 111 16.53 5.25 -16.05
N LYS A 112 17.81 4.92 -16.35
CA LYS A 112 18.76 5.89 -16.92
C LYS A 112 18.29 6.40 -18.27
N LYS A 113 17.88 5.52 -19.18
CA LYS A 113 17.38 5.86 -20.52
C LYS A 113 16.20 6.84 -20.45
N HIS A 114 15.30 6.66 -19.47
CA HIS A 114 14.11 7.48 -19.26
C HIS A 114 14.33 8.65 -18.29
N GLY A 115 15.56 9.19 -18.23
CA GLY A 115 15.86 10.48 -17.65
C GLY A 115 15.98 10.54 -16.13
N VAL A 116 16.06 9.41 -15.43
CA VAL A 116 16.31 9.37 -13.99
C VAL A 116 17.73 9.82 -13.67
N SER A 117 17.91 10.57 -12.58
CA SER A 117 19.22 11.00 -12.07
C SER A 117 19.73 10.05 -10.99
N MET A 118 18.85 9.63 -10.07
CA MET A 118 19.18 8.84 -8.89
C MET A 118 18.16 7.73 -8.65
N ILE A 119 18.61 6.59 -8.18
CA ILE A 119 17.74 5.56 -7.62
C ILE A 119 17.97 5.46 -6.12
N ARG A 120 16.89 5.71 -5.32
CA ARG A 120 16.82 5.35 -3.90
C ARG A 120 16.53 3.88 -3.80
N ASN A 121 17.48 3.11 -3.27
CA ASN A 121 17.42 1.67 -3.22
C ASN A 121 17.39 1.18 -1.77
N PHE A 122 16.34 0.46 -1.38
CA PHE A 122 16.16 -0.07 -0.04
C PHE A 122 15.85 -1.56 -0.07
N ASP A 123 16.08 -2.23 1.05
CA ASP A 123 15.56 -3.57 1.30
C ASP A 123 14.69 -3.57 2.57
N ALA A 124 13.51 -4.20 2.51
CA ALA A 124 12.58 -4.22 3.63
C ALA A 124 13.10 -5.03 4.85
N LEU A 125 14.03 -5.94 4.64
CA LEU A 125 14.67 -6.70 5.69
C LEU A 125 15.96 -6.05 6.20
N ASN A 126 16.41 -4.96 5.56
CA ASN A 126 17.71 -4.33 5.77
C ASN A 126 18.88 -5.31 5.58
N ASP A 127 18.72 -6.27 4.64
CA ASP A 127 19.75 -7.23 4.29
C ASP A 127 20.69 -6.64 3.23
N PRO A 128 21.98 -6.37 3.52
CA PRO A 128 22.91 -5.79 2.54
C PRO A 128 23.11 -6.65 1.28
N ASP A 129 22.95 -7.97 1.40
CA ASP A 129 23.09 -8.87 0.24
C ASP A 129 22.02 -8.62 -0.83
N ASN A 130 20.84 -8.14 -0.43
CA ASN A 130 19.77 -7.75 -1.34
C ASN A 130 20.03 -6.41 -2.06
N LEU A 131 20.96 -5.59 -1.53
CA LEU A 131 21.29 -4.27 -2.07
C LEU A 131 22.56 -4.27 -2.93
N ALA A 132 23.47 -5.23 -2.69
CA ALA A 132 24.81 -5.22 -3.29
C ALA A 132 24.77 -5.25 -4.82
N TYR A 133 24.06 -6.20 -5.41
CA TYR A 133 23.99 -6.34 -6.86
C TYR A 133 23.18 -5.21 -7.51
N SER A 134 22.03 -4.86 -6.97
CA SER A 134 21.20 -3.77 -7.50
C SER A 134 21.91 -2.42 -7.40
N GLY A 135 22.63 -2.15 -6.29
CA GLY A 135 23.44 -0.94 -6.13
C GLY A 135 24.56 -0.84 -7.17
N GLN A 136 25.23 -1.96 -7.47
CA GLN A 136 26.26 -2.00 -8.51
C GLN A 136 25.66 -1.72 -9.90
N CYS A 137 24.53 -2.35 -10.25
CA CYS A 137 23.84 -2.11 -11.52
C CYS A 137 23.42 -0.64 -11.70
N ILE A 138 22.99 0.02 -10.60
CA ILE A 138 22.62 1.45 -10.62
C ILE A 138 23.83 2.31 -10.99
N VAL A 139 24.97 2.08 -10.34
CA VAL A 139 26.20 2.85 -10.61
C VAL A 139 26.75 2.54 -12.00
N ASP A 140 26.76 1.28 -12.43
CA ASP A 140 27.23 0.87 -13.75
C ASP A 140 26.37 1.46 -14.88
N ALA A 141 25.09 1.71 -14.63
CA ALA A 141 24.22 2.43 -15.55
C ALA A 141 24.47 3.94 -15.61
N GLY A 142 25.37 4.48 -14.78
CA GLY A 142 25.67 5.91 -14.70
C GLY A 142 24.60 6.72 -13.96
N LEU A 143 23.93 6.09 -12.98
CA LEU A 143 22.99 6.71 -12.07
C LEU A 143 23.64 6.95 -10.71
N GLU A 144 23.19 7.97 -9.99
CA GLU A 144 23.49 8.08 -8.57
C GLU A 144 22.72 7.00 -7.78
N HIS A 145 23.43 6.32 -6.89
CA HIS A 145 22.83 5.35 -5.98
C HIS A 145 22.68 5.99 -4.60
N GLN A 146 21.44 6.13 -4.14
CA GLN A 146 21.13 6.44 -2.75
C GLN A 146 20.74 5.15 -2.04
N ILE A 147 21.55 4.75 -1.06
CA ILE A 147 21.20 3.61 -0.23
C ILE A 147 20.24 4.06 0.88
N ALA A 148 19.17 3.32 1.08
CA ALA A 148 18.21 3.66 2.11
C ALA A 148 18.10 2.54 3.16
N ILE A 149 18.28 2.91 4.43
CA ILE A 149 18.05 2.06 5.58
C ILE A 149 16.59 2.24 6.01
N ALA A 150 15.83 1.16 5.94
CA ALA A 150 14.42 1.18 6.27
C ALA A 150 14.21 1.17 7.79
N MET A 151 13.42 2.13 8.29
CA MET A 151 13.16 2.34 9.71
C MET A 151 11.70 2.06 10.07
N MET A 152 11.45 1.70 11.31
CA MET A 152 10.15 1.70 11.98
C MET A 152 10.33 1.61 13.49
N SER A 153 9.29 1.86 14.28
CA SER A 153 9.24 1.38 15.66
C SER A 153 8.69 -0.04 15.69
N LEU A 154 9.22 -0.86 16.58
CA LEU A 154 8.57 -2.13 16.91
C LEU A 154 7.29 -1.89 17.70
N PRO A 155 6.29 -2.78 17.59
CA PRO A 155 5.13 -2.76 18.48
C PRO A 155 5.56 -2.69 19.95
N PRO A 156 4.84 -1.95 20.81
CA PRO A 156 5.18 -1.82 22.24
C PRO A 156 5.39 -3.17 22.91
N GLY A 157 6.46 -3.29 23.70
CA GLY A 157 6.86 -4.56 24.34
C GLY A 157 7.77 -5.46 23.49
N CYS A 158 7.94 -5.20 22.20
CA CYS A 158 8.89 -5.90 21.34
C CYS A 158 10.28 -5.24 21.40
N THR A 159 11.34 -6.07 21.31
CA THR A 159 12.74 -5.63 21.38
C THR A 159 13.64 -6.47 20.46
N GLY A 160 14.83 -5.95 20.16
CA GLY A 160 15.89 -6.70 19.47
C GLY A 160 16.09 -6.35 18.00
N ALA A 161 15.37 -5.35 17.48
CA ALA A 161 15.60 -4.72 16.18
C ALA A 161 15.11 -3.26 16.22
N HIS A 162 15.37 -2.50 15.16
CA HIS A 162 14.88 -1.13 14.96
C HIS A 162 15.25 -0.14 16.08
N THR A 163 16.47 -0.30 16.63
CA THR A 163 17.11 0.66 17.54
C THR A 163 18.22 1.43 16.82
N PRO A 164 18.73 2.55 17.39
CA PRO A 164 19.89 3.23 16.82
C PRO A 164 21.11 2.32 16.61
N GLU A 165 21.36 1.38 17.54
CA GLU A 165 22.44 0.38 17.43
C GLU A 165 22.18 -0.60 16.28
N PHE A 166 20.93 -1.01 16.07
CA PHE A 166 20.56 -1.86 14.96
C PHE A 166 20.85 -1.17 13.62
N TYR A 167 20.42 0.08 13.46
CA TYR A 167 20.65 0.84 12.21
C TYR A 167 22.15 1.16 12.00
N GLU A 168 22.88 1.45 13.06
CA GLU A 168 24.33 1.60 13.00
C GLU A 168 25.00 0.31 12.51
N LYS A 169 24.55 -0.85 13.01
CA LYS A 169 25.06 -2.15 12.56
C LYS A 169 24.75 -2.38 11.08
N VAL A 170 23.52 -2.12 10.62
CA VAL A 170 23.15 -2.23 9.20
C VAL A 170 24.06 -1.36 8.34
N LEU A 171 24.30 -0.11 8.73
CA LEU A 171 25.21 0.79 8.00
C LEU A 171 26.65 0.26 7.97
N LYS A 172 27.15 -0.27 9.07
CA LYS A 172 28.48 -0.90 9.13
C LYS A 172 28.57 -2.12 8.20
N ASP A 173 27.53 -2.94 8.15
CA ASP A 173 27.47 -4.11 7.25
C ASP A 173 27.46 -3.67 5.76
N ILE A 174 26.72 -2.61 5.42
CA ILE A 174 26.71 -1.98 4.08
C ILE A 174 28.12 -1.49 3.70
N LEU A 175 28.77 -0.74 4.60
CA LEU A 175 30.13 -0.23 4.37
C LEU A 175 31.14 -1.36 4.22
N LYS A 176 31.03 -2.42 5.04
CA LYS A 176 31.86 -3.62 4.95
C LYS A 176 31.66 -4.37 3.64
N ALA A 177 30.44 -4.45 3.14
CA ALA A 177 30.12 -5.05 1.85
C ALA A 177 30.61 -4.22 0.65
N LYS A 178 31.12 -3.01 0.89
CA LYS A 178 31.64 -2.08 -0.13
C LYS A 178 30.61 -1.77 -1.24
N ILE A 179 29.34 -1.71 -0.86
CA ILE A 179 28.26 -1.33 -1.79
C ILE A 179 28.50 0.13 -2.20
N PRO A 180 28.61 0.45 -3.50
CA PRO A 180 28.82 1.83 -3.92
C PRO A 180 27.55 2.66 -3.73
N PHE A 181 27.67 3.85 -3.12
CA PHE A 181 26.56 4.80 -2.99
C PHE A 181 27.05 6.25 -2.88
N HIS A 182 26.20 7.20 -3.28
CA HIS A 182 26.49 8.63 -3.34
C HIS A 182 25.82 9.41 -2.20
N SER A 183 24.74 8.85 -1.62
CA SER A 183 24.04 9.43 -0.48
C SER A 183 23.36 8.35 0.35
N LEU A 184 23.03 8.68 1.60
CA LEU A 184 22.38 7.79 2.56
C LEU A 184 21.01 8.36 2.91
N CYS A 185 19.97 7.51 2.90
CA CYS A 185 18.64 7.87 3.38
C CYS A 185 18.24 7.00 4.58
N PHE A 186 17.64 7.62 5.59
CA PHE A 186 16.91 6.93 6.64
C PHE A 186 15.42 7.06 6.34
N LYS A 187 14.76 5.92 6.05
CA LYS A 187 13.39 5.89 5.51
C LYS A 187 12.43 5.17 6.45
N ASP A 188 11.57 5.93 7.13
CA ASP A 188 10.42 5.42 7.88
C ASP A 188 9.13 5.60 7.08
N ALA A 189 8.76 4.59 6.31
CA ALA A 189 7.54 4.61 5.51
C ALA A 189 6.26 4.43 6.33
N SER A 190 6.37 3.96 7.58
CA SER A 190 5.24 3.79 8.50
C SER A 190 4.96 5.03 9.35
N GLY A 191 5.93 5.94 9.48
CA GLY A 191 5.83 7.12 10.33
C GLY A 191 5.77 6.79 11.82
N THR A 192 6.36 5.66 12.23
CA THR A 192 6.25 5.16 13.62
C THR A 192 7.51 5.39 14.45
N THR A 193 8.63 5.69 13.81
CA THR A 193 9.90 5.95 14.52
C THR A 193 9.78 7.19 15.39
N THR A 194 10.37 7.14 16.58
CA THR A 194 10.33 8.28 17.51
C THR A 194 11.43 9.30 17.20
N PRO A 195 11.24 10.61 17.52
CA PRO A 195 12.26 11.63 17.33
C PRO A 195 13.61 11.30 17.98
N ALA A 196 13.60 10.67 19.16
CA ALA A 196 14.83 10.27 19.87
C ALA A 196 15.62 9.21 19.09
N VAL A 197 14.93 8.20 18.54
CA VAL A 197 15.56 7.16 17.71
C VAL A 197 16.13 7.75 16.42
N VAL A 198 15.39 8.65 15.77
CA VAL A 198 15.85 9.35 14.56
C VAL A 198 17.11 10.15 14.85
N TYR A 199 17.07 10.99 15.88
CA TYR A 199 18.22 11.81 16.28
C TYR A 199 19.48 10.98 16.50
N GLU A 200 19.39 10.00 17.39
CA GLU A 200 20.54 9.15 17.76
C GLU A 200 21.06 8.35 16.55
N THR A 201 20.16 7.84 15.71
CA THR A 201 20.54 7.09 14.50
C THR A 201 21.35 7.96 13.54
N ILE A 202 20.90 9.19 13.26
CA ILE A 202 21.60 10.09 12.33
C ILE A 202 22.93 10.55 12.91
N VAL A 203 22.99 10.85 14.21
CA VAL A 203 24.26 11.19 14.88
C VAL A 203 25.28 10.05 14.77
N ARG A 204 24.86 8.80 14.97
CA ARG A 204 25.72 7.62 14.80
C ARG A 204 26.16 7.43 13.35
N ALA A 205 25.23 7.59 12.42
CA ALA A 205 25.53 7.48 11.00
C ALA A 205 26.55 8.53 10.55
N ARG A 206 26.36 9.79 10.98
CA ARG A 206 27.26 10.91 10.66
C ARG A 206 28.70 10.61 11.10
N LYS A 207 28.88 9.98 12.28
CA LYS A 207 30.22 9.55 12.75
C LYS A 207 30.88 8.49 11.83
N LEU A 208 30.07 7.67 11.16
CA LEU A 208 30.56 6.61 10.27
C LEU A 208 30.88 7.12 8.86
N VAL A 209 30.01 7.98 8.31
CA VAL A 209 30.11 8.41 6.90
C VAL A 209 30.79 9.77 6.73
N GLY A 210 30.98 10.55 7.81
CA GLY A 210 31.58 11.89 7.78
C GLY A 210 30.63 12.97 7.25
N ASP A 211 31.10 14.22 7.28
CA ASP A 211 30.27 15.40 6.99
C ASP A 211 29.98 15.61 5.51
N LYS A 212 30.75 15.00 4.62
CA LYS A 212 30.60 15.17 3.17
C LYS A 212 29.54 14.25 2.53
N MET A 213 29.19 13.15 3.20
CA MET A 213 28.18 12.23 2.71
C MET A 213 26.80 12.86 2.93
N PRO A 214 25.98 13.11 1.87
CA PRO A 214 24.63 13.62 2.07
C PRO A 214 23.78 12.60 2.84
N ILE A 215 23.12 13.06 3.90
CA ILE A 215 22.13 12.26 4.64
C ILE A 215 20.74 12.87 4.39
N GLU A 216 19.84 12.04 3.93
CA GLU A 216 18.44 12.37 3.67
C GLU A 216 17.52 11.65 4.67
N PHE A 217 16.46 12.32 5.09
CA PHE A 217 15.47 11.73 5.99
C PHE A 217 14.09 11.74 5.38
N HIS A 218 13.38 10.62 5.54
CA HIS A 218 12.04 10.40 5.03
C HIS A 218 11.17 9.77 6.14
N SER A 219 10.04 10.37 6.43
CA SER A 219 9.03 9.80 7.35
C SER A 219 7.64 10.32 6.99
N HIS A 220 6.61 9.60 7.46
CA HIS A 220 5.20 9.93 7.25
C HIS A 220 4.58 10.51 8.52
N GLU A 221 3.47 11.25 8.38
CA GLU A 221 2.67 11.76 9.49
C GLU A 221 1.67 10.74 10.04
N THR A 222 1.73 9.48 9.60
CA THR A 222 0.71 8.46 9.91
C THR A 222 0.46 8.29 11.40
N ALA A 223 1.52 8.33 12.25
CA ALA A 223 1.40 8.29 13.70
C ALA A 223 1.31 9.68 14.35
N GLY A 224 1.35 10.78 13.58
CA GLY A 224 1.30 12.15 14.06
C GLY A 224 2.60 12.67 14.69
N VAL A 225 3.74 12.03 14.41
CA VAL A 225 5.06 12.42 14.96
C VAL A 225 6.08 12.78 13.86
N GLY A 226 5.67 12.74 12.60
CA GLY A 226 6.56 12.94 11.45
C GLY A 226 7.31 14.26 11.52
N THR A 227 6.64 15.40 11.63
CA THR A 227 7.28 16.73 11.72
C THR A 227 8.31 16.79 12.86
N ALA A 228 8.03 16.21 14.03
CA ALA A 228 8.97 16.13 15.13
C ALA A 228 10.20 15.28 14.79
N CYS A 229 10.02 14.18 14.05
CA CYS A 229 11.11 13.35 13.55
C CYS A 229 11.98 14.11 12.53
N TYR A 230 11.39 14.91 11.65
CA TYR A 230 12.14 15.76 10.71
C TYR A 230 12.97 16.84 11.43
N LEU A 231 12.41 17.47 12.46
CA LEU A 231 13.18 18.40 13.31
C LEU A 231 14.35 17.71 13.98
N ALA A 232 14.14 16.52 14.55
CA ALA A 232 15.21 15.72 15.16
C ALA A 232 16.27 15.32 14.13
N ALA A 233 15.88 14.93 12.91
CA ALA A 233 16.78 14.58 11.82
C ALA A 233 17.68 15.76 11.41
N VAL A 234 17.10 16.93 11.21
CA VAL A 234 17.82 18.17 10.84
C VAL A 234 18.81 18.55 11.95
N GLN A 235 18.39 18.50 13.20
CA GLN A 235 19.25 18.78 14.36
C GLN A 235 20.40 17.79 14.51
N ALA A 236 20.17 16.53 14.14
CA ALA A 236 21.18 15.46 14.15
C ALA A 236 22.17 15.52 12.98
N GLY A 237 21.88 16.35 11.95
CA GLY A 237 22.79 16.56 10.82
C GLY A 237 22.29 16.01 9.49
N ALA A 238 21.00 15.77 9.30
CA ALA A 238 20.44 15.54 7.98
C ALA A 238 20.63 16.80 7.10
N ASP A 239 20.85 16.58 5.81
CA ASP A 239 21.10 17.63 4.82
C ASP A 239 19.91 17.84 3.89
N ILE A 240 19.11 16.79 3.69
CA ILE A 240 17.96 16.75 2.77
C ILE A 240 16.77 16.17 3.52
N VAL A 241 15.58 16.72 3.27
CA VAL A 241 14.32 16.25 3.83
C VAL A 241 13.29 15.99 2.73
N ASP A 242 12.59 14.88 2.84
CA ASP A 242 11.49 14.50 1.96
C ASP A 242 10.20 15.14 2.45
N LEU A 243 9.60 16.02 1.67
CA LEU A 243 8.36 16.69 2.03
C LEU A 243 7.35 16.63 0.88
N SER A 244 6.09 16.77 1.23
CA SER A 244 5.00 16.77 0.27
C SER A 244 4.30 18.13 0.22
N MET A 245 3.29 18.27 -0.62
CA MET A 245 2.48 19.47 -0.78
C MET A 245 0.99 19.12 -0.72
N ALA A 246 0.15 20.03 -0.19
CA ALA A 246 -1.28 19.84 -0.26
C ALA A 246 -1.77 19.77 -1.74
N PRO A 247 -2.72 18.86 -2.07
CA PRO A 247 -3.59 18.10 -1.17
C PRO A 247 -3.05 16.70 -0.77
N VAL A 248 -1.77 16.39 -1.00
CA VAL A 248 -1.18 15.08 -0.76
C VAL A 248 -0.10 15.10 0.33
N SER A 249 -0.23 15.99 1.30
CA SER A 249 0.66 16.12 2.46
C SER A 249 -0.06 15.81 3.77
N GLY A 250 0.70 15.45 4.81
CA GLY A 250 0.14 15.08 6.12
C GLY A 250 -0.56 13.72 6.14
N GLY A 251 -1.17 13.37 7.25
CA GLY A 251 -1.86 12.07 7.41
C GLY A 251 -1.00 10.89 7.01
N THR A 252 -1.41 10.14 6.00
CA THR A 252 -0.64 8.98 5.50
C THR A 252 0.62 9.33 4.68
N CYS A 253 0.89 10.62 4.46
CA CYS A 253 2.01 11.10 3.67
C CYS A 253 3.06 11.85 4.52
N GLN A 254 4.07 12.41 3.87
CA GLN A 254 5.08 13.25 4.49
C GLN A 254 4.48 14.57 4.96
N PRO A 255 5.13 15.26 5.93
CA PRO A 255 4.77 16.62 6.28
C PRO A 255 4.74 17.55 5.07
N ASP A 256 3.94 18.58 5.18
CA ASP A 256 3.83 19.64 4.21
C ASP A 256 5.08 20.54 4.22
N ILE A 257 5.49 21.03 3.02
CA ILE A 257 6.64 21.93 2.88
C ILE A 257 6.45 23.19 3.72
N ALA A 258 5.26 23.82 3.69
CA ALA A 258 4.98 25.01 4.46
C ALA A 258 4.96 24.73 5.97
N THR A 259 4.48 23.57 6.39
CA THR A 259 4.54 23.11 7.79
C THR A 259 5.99 22.99 8.28
N MET A 260 6.85 22.35 7.49
CA MET A 260 8.26 22.21 7.86
C MET A 260 9.01 23.54 7.85
N TRP A 261 8.76 24.39 6.85
CA TRP A 261 9.28 25.76 6.83
C TRP A 261 8.89 26.52 8.10
N HIS A 262 7.61 26.42 8.53
CA HIS A 262 7.15 27.05 9.76
C HIS A 262 7.83 26.47 11.00
N ALA A 263 7.99 25.13 11.08
CA ALA A 263 8.61 24.44 12.21
C ALA A 263 10.10 24.81 12.38
N LEU A 264 10.81 25.17 11.31
CA LEU A 264 12.20 25.62 11.35
C LEU A 264 12.37 27.11 11.75
N ARG A 265 11.28 27.88 11.84
CA ARG A 265 11.37 29.30 12.24
C ARG A 265 11.91 29.43 13.68
N GLY A 266 12.87 30.33 13.85
CA GLY A 266 13.52 30.54 15.15
C GLY A 266 14.64 29.57 15.48
N THR A 267 14.89 28.57 14.65
CA THR A 267 16.04 27.63 14.78
C THR A 267 17.27 28.14 13.98
N ASP A 268 18.40 27.42 14.09
CA ASP A 268 19.62 27.66 13.31
C ASP A 268 19.53 27.12 11.86
N PHE A 269 18.37 26.61 11.44
CA PHE A 269 18.14 25.98 10.15
C PHE A 269 17.09 26.75 9.35
N GLU A 270 17.15 26.62 8.04
CA GLU A 270 16.11 27.11 7.12
C GLU A 270 15.94 26.13 5.97
N LEU A 271 14.71 25.97 5.48
CA LEU A 271 14.43 25.18 4.28
C LEU A 271 14.79 26.02 3.05
N ASP A 272 15.52 25.41 2.10
CA ASP A 272 15.99 26.08 0.88
C ASP A 272 14.88 26.17 -0.18
N VAL A 273 13.81 26.92 0.13
CA VAL A 273 12.64 27.12 -0.74
C VAL A 273 12.07 28.53 -0.59
N ASP A 274 11.41 29.00 -1.63
CA ASP A 274 10.50 30.15 -1.56
C ASP A 274 9.09 29.62 -1.17
N VAL A 275 8.72 29.80 0.08
CA VAL A 275 7.44 29.28 0.60
C VAL A 275 6.23 29.96 -0.03
N ASP A 276 6.30 31.24 -0.39
CA ASP A 276 5.20 31.96 -1.03
C ASP A 276 4.94 31.41 -2.44
N ALA A 277 6.00 31.08 -3.17
CA ALA A 277 5.89 30.41 -4.44
C ALA A 277 5.34 28.97 -4.29
N VAL A 278 5.76 28.22 -3.26
CA VAL A 278 5.22 26.88 -2.96
C VAL A 278 3.72 26.93 -2.68
N MET A 279 3.24 27.92 -1.91
CA MET A 279 1.80 28.08 -1.63
C MET A 279 0.98 28.28 -2.92
N GLN A 280 1.53 28.96 -3.92
CA GLN A 280 0.87 29.11 -5.23
C GLN A 280 0.82 27.78 -5.99
N VAL A 281 1.88 26.96 -5.90
CA VAL A 281 1.88 25.59 -6.47
C VAL A 281 0.77 24.76 -5.83
N GLU A 282 0.63 24.83 -4.52
CA GLU A 282 -0.40 24.04 -3.80
C GLU A 282 -1.83 24.42 -4.21
N GLU A 283 -2.12 25.69 -4.42
CA GLU A 283 -3.44 26.10 -4.90
C GLU A 283 -3.72 25.54 -6.31
N ALA A 284 -2.75 25.61 -7.21
CA ALA A 284 -2.88 24.98 -8.53
C ALA A 284 -3.04 23.46 -8.44
N PHE A 285 -2.33 22.82 -7.51
CA PHE A 285 -2.38 21.37 -7.30
C PHE A 285 -3.72 20.91 -6.72
N LYS A 286 -4.28 21.65 -5.75
CA LYS A 286 -5.63 21.40 -5.22
C LYS A 286 -6.69 21.50 -6.31
N GLU A 287 -6.59 22.50 -7.19
CA GLU A 287 -7.51 22.68 -8.31
C GLU A 287 -7.39 21.53 -9.32
N ALA A 288 -6.17 21.10 -9.66
CA ALA A 288 -5.94 20.00 -10.60
C ALA A 288 -6.52 18.65 -10.10
N LEU A 289 -6.53 18.43 -8.78
CA LEU A 289 -7.01 17.18 -8.18
C LEU A 289 -8.40 17.28 -7.53
N LYS A 290 -9.12 18.39 -7.72
CA LYS A 290 -10.41 18.64 -7.04
C LYS A 290 -11.48 17.58 -7.27
N ASP A 291 -11.45 16.91 -8.43
CA ASP A 291 -12.42 15.89 -8.81
C ASP A 291 -12.05 14.48 -8.37
N TYR A 292 -10.81 14.27 -7.92
CA TYR A 292 -10.36 12.97 -7.43
C TYR A 292 -10.99 12.63 -6.07
N PHE A 293 -11.35 11.35 -5.89
CA PHE A 293 -11.84 10.87 -4.60
C PHE A 293 -10.69 10.78 -3.61
N LEU A 294 -10.78 11.57 -2.55
CA LEU A 294 -9.82 11.59 -1.45
C LEU A 294 -10.32 10.67 -0.33
N PRO A 295 -9.64 9.54 -0.08
CA PRO A 295 -10.01 8.64 1.00
C PRO A 295 -9.93 9.35 2.36
N PRO A 296 -10.92 9.21 3.26
CA PRO A 296 -10.92 9.93 4.54
C PRO A 296 -9.72 9.57 5.43
N GLU A 297 -9.24 8.32 5.38
CA GLU A 297 -8.07 7.87 6.13
C GLU A 297 -6.76 8.49 5.66
N ALA A 298 -6.71 8.97 4.43
CA ALA A 298 -5.47 9.50 3.85
C ALA A 298 -4.99 10.80 4.53
N LEU A 299 -5.93 11.60 5.05
CA LEU A 299 -5.62 12.87 5.72
C LEU A 299 -5.68 12.79 7.24
N CYS A 300 -5.88 11.60 7.79
CA CYS A 300 -6.01 11.40 9.24
C CYS A 300 -4.75 10.76 9.82
N VAL A 301 -4.43 11.13 11.06
CA VAL A 301 -3.50 10.40 11.90
C VAL A 301 -4.18 9.12 12.41
N GLU A 302 -3.47 7.99 12.38
CA GLU A 302 -3.91 6.73 12.98
C GLU A 302 -3.05 6.42 14.22
N PRO A 303 -3.52 6.76 15.42
CA PRO A 303 -2.70 6.66 16.62
C PRO A 303 -2.37 5.22 17.04
N ARG A 304 -3.00 4.19 16.44
CA ARG A 304 -2.68 2.77 16.69
C ARG A 304 -1.59 2.21 15.76
N ILE A 305 -1.14 2.97 14.76
CA ILE A 305 -0.08 2.54 13.84
C ILE A 305 1.21 2.10 14.57
N PRO A 306 1.64 2.66 15.71
CA PRO A 306 2.79 2.13 16.45
C PRO A 306 2.66 0.66 16.91
N TRP A 307 1.43 0.16 17.10
CA TRP A 307 1.17 -1.26 17.42
C TRP A 307 1.11 -2.15 16.18
N SER A 308 0.78 -1.58 15.03
CA SER A 308 0.65 -2.28 13.76
C SER A 308 1.32 -1.48 12.63
N PRO A 309 2.66 -1.39 12.61
CA PRO A 309 3.38 -0.55 11.66
C PRO A 309 2.92 -0.82 10.23
N MET A 310 2.43 0.23 9.55
CA MET A 310 1.93 0.15 8.18
C MET A 310 2.27 1.43 7.43
N PRO A 311 2.87 1.34 6.23
CA PRO A 311 3.09 2.51 5.38
C PRO A 311 1.79 3.25 5.10
N GLY A 312 1.85 4.58 4.99
CA GLY A 312 0.67 5.38 4.70
C GLY A 312 -0.12 4.92 3.48
N GLY A 313 0.56 4.62 2.37
CA GLY A 313 -0.09 4.08 1.17
C GLY A 313 -0.72 2.69 1.37
N ALA A 314 -0.16 1.85 2.24
CA ALA A 314 -0.77 0.57 2.59
C ALA A 314 -2.02 0.78 3.46
N LEU A 315 -1.99 1.71 4.41
CA LEU A 315 -3.16 2.07 5.22
C LEU A 315 -4.33 2.50 4.32
N THR A 316 -4.11 3.48 3.44
CA THR A 316 -5.11 3.98 2.51
C THR A 316 -5.65 2.87 1.58
N ALA A 317 -4.77 2.04 1.02
CA ALA A 317 -5.18 0.97 0.11
C ALA A 317 -5.96 -0.14 0.82
N ASN A 318 -5.53 -0.54 2.02
CA ASN A 318 -6.15 -1.63 2.77
C ASN A 318 -7.50 -1.21 3.37
N THR A 319 -7.62 -0.01 3.94
CA THR A 319 -8.92 0.50 4.43
C THR A 319 -9.92 0.66 3.31
N GLN A 320 -9.48 1.14 2.14
CA GLN A 320 -10.35 1.23 0.96
C GLN A 320 -10.79 -0.17 0.48
N MET A 321 -9.90 -1.15 0.50
CA MET A 321 -10.23 -2.54 0.16
C MET A 321 -11.25 -3.13 1.14
N LEU A 322 -11.09 -2.93 2.44
CA LEU A 322 -12.06 -3.37 3.45
C LEU A 322 -13.43 -2.71 3.25
N ARG A 323 -13.46 -1.43 2.87
CA ARG A 323 -14.68 -0.69 2.56
C ARG A 323 -15.36 -1.22 1.30
N ASP A 324 -14.61 -1.41 0.21
CA ASP A 324 -15.13 -1.93 -1.05
C ASP A 324 -15.74 -3.35 -0.87
N ASN A 325 -15.25 -4.11 0.09
CA ASN A 325 -15.75 -5.46 0.43
C ASN A 325 -16.80 -5.47 1.56
N GLY A 326 -17.19 -4.32 2.11
CA GLY A 326 -18.19 -4.24 3.17
C GLY A 326 -17.74 -4.81 4.53
N ILE A 327 -16.44 -4.99 4.74
CA ILE A 327 -15.85 -5.59 5.94
C ILE A 327 -14.98 -4.62 6.75
N MET A 328 -15.23 -3.31 6.62
CA MET A 328 -14.49 -2.29 7.37
C MET A 328 -14.64 -2.47 8.90
N SER A 329 -15.72 -3.09 9.38
CA SER A 329 -15.91 -3.45 10.79
C SER A 329 -14.82 -4.38 11.34
N LYS A 330 -14.10 -5.11 10.48
CA LYS A 330 -12.99 -5.99 10.86
C LYS A 330 -11.65 -5.27 10.97
N TYR A 331 -11.57 -3.99 10.62
CA TYR A 331 -10.32 -3.23 10.63
C TYR A 331 -9.58 -3.31 11.98
N SER A 332 -10.28 -3.07 13.11
CA SER A 332 -9.66 -3.09 14.43
C SER A 332 -9.09 -4.45 14.80
N GLU A 333 -9.81 -5.54 14.51
CA GLU A 333 -9.35 -6.90 14.76
C GLU A 333 -8.09 -7.25 13.93
N ILE A 334 -8.06 -6.79 12.67
CA ILE A 334 -6.91 -7.01 11.77
C ILE A 334 -5.68 -6.24 12.28
N ILE A 335 -5.86 -4.99 12.71
CA ILE A 335 -4.78 -4.16 13.29
C ILE A 335 -4.20 -4.81 14.55
N GLU A 336 -5.05 -5.34 15.44
CA GLU A 336 -4.60 -6.07 16.63
C GLU A 336 -3.83 -7.35 16.27
N ALA A 337 -4.29 -8.09 15.25
CA ALA A 337 -3.60 -9.29 14.80
C ALA A 337 -2.22 -9.00 14.17
N MET A 338 -2.00 -7.80 13.62
CA MET A 338 -0.72 -7.42 13.00
C MET A 338 0.44 -7.41 13.99
N GLU A 339 0.24 -7.03 15.25
CA GLU A 339 1.30 -7.05 16.26
C GLU A 339 1.98 -8.43 16.35
N GLU A 340 1.17 -9.49 16.49
CA GLU A 340 1.69 -10.85 16.56
C GLU A 340 2.36 -11.27 15.25
N VAL A 341 1.79 -10.91 14.11
CA VAL A 341 2.33 -11.23 12.79
C VAL A 341 3.70 -10.59 12.58
N VAL A 342 3.87 -9.32 12.94
CA VAL A 342 5.17 -8.61 12.90
C VAL A 342 6.18 -9.28 13.82
N ARG A 343 5.79 -9.56 15.06
CA ARG A 343 6.66 -10.18 16.07
C ARG A 343 7.11 -11.58 15.64
N LYS A 344 6.21 -12.43 15.19
CA LYS A 344 6.52 -13.79 14.74
C LYS A 344 7.20 -13.84 13.37
N GLY A 345 7.09 -12.80 12.55
CA GLY A 345 7.72 -12.67 11.24
C GLY A 345 9.20 -12.24 11.26
N GLY A 346 9.80 -12.01 12.43
CA GLY A 346 11.23 -11.68 12.55
C GLY A 346 11.56 -10.21 12.34
N PHE A 347 10.57 -9.31 12.52
CA PHE A 347 10.75 -7.85 12.53
C PHE A 347 11.27 -7.25 11.22
N GLY A 348 10.93 -7.81 10.06
CA GLY A 348 11.14 -7.12 8.79
C GLY A 348 10.48 -5.73 8.84
N THR A 349 11.10 -4.74 8.23
CA THR A 349 10.55 -3.38 8.23
C THR A 349 9.21 -3.36 7.49
N SER A 350 8.20 -2.75 8.10
CA SER A 350 6.89 -2.59 7.47
C SER A 350 6.94 -1.54 6.37
N VAL A 351 7.56 -1.90 5.28
CA VAL A 351 7.62 -1.22 3.99
C VAL A 351 7.35 -2.26 2.91
N THR A 352 6.90 -1.85 1.73
CA THR A 352 6.61 -2.81 0.64
C THR A 352 7.86 -3.61 0.23
N PRO A 353 7.81 -4.95 0.09
CA PRO A 353 6.59 -5.78 0.08
C PRO A 353 6.14 -6.29 1.46
N VAL A 354 6.98 -6.22 2.49
CA VAL A 354 6.76 -6.82 3.81
C VAL A 354 5.49 -6.32 4.49
N SER A 355 5.19 -5.02 4.38
CA SER A 355 3.95 -4.45 4.93
C SER A 355 2.69 -5.13 4.37
N GLN A 356 2.71 -5.52 3.09
CA GLN A 356 1.61 -6.23 2.48
C GLN A 356 1.54 -7.68 2.98
N PHE A 357 2.68 -8.33 3.19
CA PHE A 357 2.74 -9.68 3.75
C PHE A 357 2.15 -9.70 5.17
N TYR A 358 2.49 -8.72 6.00
CA TYR A 358 1.96 -8.59 7.35
C TYR A 358 0.45 -8.39 7.35
N PHE A 359 -0.04 -7.46 6.53
CA PHE A 359 -1.48 -7.22 6.45
C PHE A 359 -2.25 -8.44 5.94
N GLN A 360 -1.78 -9.11 4.88
CA GLN A 360 -2.42 -10.31 4.35
C GLN A 360 -2.46 -11.44 5.37
N GLN A 361 -1.38 -11.65 6.13
CA GLN A 361 -1.36 -12.67 7.18
C GLN A 361 -2.29 -12.31 8.34
N ALA A 362 -2.31 -11.06 8.79
CA ALA A 362 -3.22 -10.60 9.83
C ALA A 362 -4.69 -10.74 9.38
N PHE A 363 -4.98 -10.38 8.12
CA PHE A 363 -6.28 -10.58 7.51
C PHE A 363 -6.70 -12.05 7.50
N ASN A 364 -5.83 -12.96 7.07
CA ASN A 364 -6.09 -14.40 7.11
C ASN A 364 -6.37 -14.89 8.53
N ASN A 365 -5.58 -14.43 9.51
CA ASN A 365 -5.75 -14.82 10.91
C ASN A 365 -7.11 -14.42 11.48
N VAL A 366 -7.66 -13.28 11.05
CA VAL A 366 -8.97 -12.77 11.50
C VAL A 366 -10.13 -13.42 10.73
N ILE A 367 -10.02 -13.54 9.42
CA ILE A 367 -11.13 -13.95 8.56
C ILE A 367 -11.23 -15.47 8.45
N ILE A 368 -10.10 -16.17 8.36
CA ILE A 368 -10.06 -17.63 8.14
C ILE A 368 -9.84 -18.37 9.46
N GLY A 369 -9.00 -17.79 10.32
CA GLY A 369 -8.59 -18.37 11.60
C GLY A 369 -7.10 -18.26 11.83
N LYS A 370 -6.72 -18.14 13.10
CA LYS A 370 -5.34 -17.89 13.52
C LYS A 370 -4.40 -19.00 13.02
N TRP A 371 -3.45 -18.62 12.14
CA TRP A 371 -2.47 -19.49 11.47
C TRP A 371 -3.06 -20.64 10.65
N ALA A 372 -4.37 -20.64 10.41
CA ALA A 372 -5.05 -21.66 9.62
C ALA A 372 -4.62 -21.60 8.13
N LYS A 373 -4.29 -20.40 7.62
CA LYS A 373 -3.78 -20.19 6.26
C LYS A 373 -2.62 -19.19 6.28
N ILE A 374 -1.48 -19.63 5.79
CA ILE A 374 -0.31 -18.76 5.58
C ILE A 374 -0.47 -18.00 4.27
N ALA A 375 -0.29 -16.67 4.33
CA ALA A 375 -0.17 -15.85 3.14
C ALA A 375 1.17 -16.15 2.45
N GLU A 376 1.15 -16.39 1.14
CA GLU A 376 2.34 -16.88 0.40
C GLU A 376 3.57 -15.98 0.60
N GLY A 377 3.42 -14.65 0.44
CA GLY A 377 4.53 -13.71 0.64
C GLY A 377 5.09 -13.73 2.05
N TYR A 378 4.21 -13.79 3.08
CA TYR A 378 4.62 -13.91 4.47
C TYR A 378 5.37 -15.22 4.74
N GLY A 379 4.82 -16.35 4.26
CA GLY A 379 5.45 -17.65 4.39
C GLY A 379 6.82 -17.71 3.71
N LYS A 380 6.93 -17.23 2.48
CA LYS A 380 8.22 -17.12 1.78
C LYS A 380 9.23 -16.23 2.53
N MET A 381 8.77 -15.13 3.13
CA MET A 381 9.63 -14.26 3.92
C MET A 381 10.19 -14.97 5.16
N VAL A 382 9.35 -15.62 5.97
CA VAL A 382 9.82 -16.33 7.17
C VAL A 382 10.66 -17.58 6.86
N LEU A 383 10.54 -18.12 5.65
CA LEU A 383 11.38 -19.22 5.14
C LEU A 383 12.69 -18.74 4.50
N GLY A 384 12.93 -17.42 4.40
CA GLY A 384 14.19 -16.85 3.90
C GLY A 384 14.26 -16.58 2.40
N TYR A 385 13.16 -16.75 1.65
CA TYR A 385 13.12 -16.53 0.19
C TYR A 385 13.19 -15.04 -0.21
N PHE A 386 13.09 -14.13 0.74
CA PHE A 386 13.29 -12.68 0.54
C PHE A 386 14.59 -12.17 1.17
N GLY A 387 15.43 -13.03 1.74
CA GLY A 387 16.66 -12.68 2.44
C GLY A 387 16.53 -12.85 3.96
N LYS A 388 17.50 -12.31 4.68
CA LYS A 388 17.63 -12.48 6.12
C LYS A 388 16.81 -11.45 6.87
N THR A 389 15.86 -11.90 7.68
CA THR A 389 15.09 -11.03 8.59
C THR A 389 15.95 -10.44 9.71
N PRO A 390 15.62 -9.25 10.25
CA PRO A 390 16.35 -8.60 11.35
C PRO A 390 16.54 -9.49 12.59
N LYS A 391 15.54 -10.32 12.90
CA LYS A 391 15.56 -11.34 13.94
C LYS A 391 15.01 -12.65 13.37
N GLN A 392 15.45 -13.77 13.91
CA GLN A 392 14.93 -15.06 13.47
C GLN A 392 13.41 -15.14 13.69
N PRO A 393 12.61 -15.52 12.67
CA PRO A 393 11.18 -15.74 12.81
C PRO A 393 10.86 -16.86 13.81
N ASP A 394 9.61 -16.87 14.27
CA ASP A 394 9.10 -17.88 15.19
C ASP A 394 9.16 -19.29 14.58
N LYS A 395 9.68 -20.25 15.33
CA LYS A 395 9.92 -21.63 14.84
C LYS A 395 8.64 -22.36 14.44
N GLU A 396 7.55 -22.12 15.17
CA GLU A 396 6.25 -22.70 14.85
C GLU A 396 5.70 -22.15 13.54
N VAL A 397 5.84 -20.85 13.34
CA VAL A 397 5.42 -20.18 12.08
C VAL A 397 6.26 -20.65 10.90
N ILE A 398 7.57 -20.83 11.07
CA ILE A 398 8.45 -21.42 10.04
C ILE A 398 7.94 -22.82 9.67
N LYS A 399 7.63 -23.67 10.66
CA LYS A 399 7.11 -25.02 10.44
C LYS A 399 5.79 -24.98 9.66
N ILE A 400 4.82 -24.19 10.11
CA ILE A 400 3.51 -24.06 9.45
C ILE A 400 3.67 -23.55 8.00
N ALA A 401 4.55 -22.55 7.79
CA ALA A 401 4.81 -22.02 6.47
C ALA A 401 5.44 -23.07 5.53
N SER A 402 6.42 -23.84 6.03
CA SER A 402 7.04 -24.93 5.28
C SER A 402 6.03 -26.00 4.87
N GLU A 403 5.21 -26.46 5.81
CA GLU A 403 4.18 -27.48 5.56
C GLU A 403 3.11 -27.00 4.57
N GLN A 404 2.61 -25.77 4.73
CA GLN A 404 1.53 -25.25 3.87
C GLN A 404 1.98 -24.86 2.47
N LEU A 405 3.21 -24.34 2.32
CA LEU A 405 3.75 -23.93 1.03
C LEU A 405 4.52 -25.05 0.31
N GLY A 406 4.86 -26.13 0.99
CA GLY A 406 5.71 -27.20 0.45
C GLY A 406 7.13 -26.72 0.13
N LEU A 407 7.65 -25.76 0.92
CA LEU A 407 8.95 -25.12 0.73
C LEU A 407 9.84 -25.31 1.96
N GLU A 408 11.10 -25.67 1.76
CA GLU A 408 12.08 -25.76 2.84
C GLU A 408 12.68 -24.38 3.17
N PRO A 409 13.02 -24.11 4.45
CA PRO A 409 13.75 -22.90 4.82
C PRO A 409 15.09 -22.78 4.07
N THR A 410 15.44 -21.57 3.66
CA THR A 410 16.66 -21.30 2.89
C THR A 410 17.43 -20.10 3.44
N THR A 411 18.76 -20.14 3.20
CA THR A 411 19.67 -18.98 3.42
C THR A 411 20.33 -18.55 2.11
N GLN A 412 19.86 -19.09 0.98
CA GLN A 412 20.38 -18.70 -0.33
C GLN A 412 19.92 -17.29 -0.70
N SER A 413 20.76 -16.55 -1.43
CA SER A 413 20.39 -15.24 -1.96
C SER A 413 19.13 -15.31 -2.81
N PRO A 414 18.10 -14.48 -2.54
CA PRO A 414 16.87 -14.42 -3.35
C PRO A 414 17.16 -14.23 -4.84
N ARG A 415 18.11 -13.38 -5.19
CA ARG A 415 18.54 -13.15 -6.57
C ARG A 415 19.04 -14.42 -7.23
N LEU A 416 19.95 -15.17 -6.56
CA LEU A 416 20.49 -16.41 -7.10
C LEU A 416 19.47 -17.55 -7.19
N LEU A 417 18.44 -17.55 -6.32
CA LEU A 417 17.30 -18.45 -6.46
C LEU A 417 16.49 -18.12 -7.71
N ASN A 418 16.24 -16.83 -7.97
CA ASN A 418 15.52 -16.39 -9.15
C ASN A 418 16.32 -16.57 -10.45
N ASP A 419 17.65 -16.44 -10.41
CA ASP A 419 18.52 -16.74 -11.58
C ASP A 419 18.38 -18.20 -12.06
N LYS A 420 17.99 -19.10 -11.16
CA LYS A 420 17.76 -20.54 -11.47
C LYS A 420 16.32 -20.85 -11.82
N ASP A 421 15.38 -19.90 -11.63
CA ASP A 421 13.97 -20.12 -11.93
C ASP A 421 13.71 -19.95 -13.44
N PRO A 422 13.36 -21.02 -14.17
CA PRO A 422 13.14 -20.94 -15.60
C PRO A 422 11.91 -20.11 -16.01
N LYS A 423 11.08 -19.71 -15.05
CA LYS A 423 9.89 -18.86 -15.27
C LYS A 423 10.18 -17.38 -15.15
N LYS A 424 11.37 -16.98 -14.68
CA LYS A 424 11.77 -15.60 -14.43
C LYS A 424 12.92 -15.17 -15.34
N GLY A 425 13.02 -13.87 -15.61
CA GLY A 425 14.09 -13.27 -16.39
C GLY A 425 13.67 -12.80 -17.78
N ILE A 426 14.66 -12.33 -18.54
CA ILE A 426 14.46 -11.79 -19.89
C ILE A 426 13.92 -12.85 -20.85
N ALA A 427 14.47 -14.06 -20.84
CA ALA A 427 14.07 -15.10 -21.79
C ALA A 427 12.58 -15.52 -21.66
N PRO A 428 12.04 -15.83 -20.47
CA PRO A 428 10.61 -16.09 -20.32
C PRO A 428 9.72 -14.86 -20.62
N ALA A 429 10.20 -13.64 -20.36
CA ALA A 429 9.46 -12.43 -20.71
C ALA A 429 9.35 -12.24 -22.22
N ILE A 430 10.42 -12.50 -22.97
CA ILE A 430 10.41 -12.52 -24.45
C ILE A 430 9.40 -13.53 -24.98
N GLU A 431 9.38 -14.72 -24.42
CA GLU A 431 8.45 -15.76 -24.87
C GLU A 431 6.98 -15.37 -24.60
N LYS A 432 6.68 -14.80 -23.44
CA LYS A 432 5.34 -14.24 -23.14
C LYS A 432 4.93 -13.17 -24.15
N LEU A 433 5.84 -12.26 -24.53
CA LEU A 433 5.57 -11.23 -25.53
C LEU A 433 5.30 -11.82 -26.90
N LYS A 434 6.12 -12.80 -27.35
CA LYS A 434 5.92 -13.49 -28.64
C LYS A 434 4.59 -14.22 -28.70
N VAL A 435 4.24 -14.99 -27.65
CA VAL A 435 2.96 -15.69 -27.54
C VAL A 435 1.78 -14.70 -27.58
N ALA A 436 1.97 -13.51 -27.00
CA ALA A 436 0.95 -12.46 -27.02
C ALA A 436 0.91 -11.66 -28.33
N GLY A 437 1.83 -11.90 -29.30
CA GLY A 437 1.94 -11.13 -30.55
C GLY A 437 2.42 -9.69 -30.36
N LEU A 438 3.19 -9.42 -29.29
CA LEU A 438 3.63 -8.09 -28.91
C LEU A 438 5.09 -7.81 -29.31
N PRO A 439 5.46 -6.55 -29.58
CA PRO A 439 6.84 -6.17 -29.87
C PRO A 439 7.79 -6.54 -28.73
N VAL A 440 8.97 -7.04 -29.10
CA VAL A 440 10.04 -7.41 -28.15
C VAL A 440 11.01 -6.23 -28.05
N THR A 441 10.74 -5.30 -27.15
CA THR A 441 11.64 -4.18 -26.77
C THR A 441 12.07 -4.36 -25.32
N ASP A 442 13.13 -3.66 -24.92
CA ASP A 442 13.62 -3.71 -23.53
C ASP A 442 12.54 -3.27 -22.53
N GLU A 443 11.77 -2.22 -22.87
CA GLU A 443 10.65 -1.75 -22.05
C GLU A 443 9.57 -2.80 -21.93
N ASN A 444 9.14 -3.42 -23.04
CA ASN A 444 8.11 -4.44 -23.04
C ASN A 444 8.57 -5.71 -22.28
N ILE A 445 9.85 -6.09 -22.41
CA ILE A 445 10.45 -7.18 -21.63
C ILE A 445 10.35 -6.86 -20.14
N PHE A 446 10.74 -5.65 -19.73
CA PHE A 446 10.67 -5.24 -18.32
C PHE A 446 9.23 -5.20 -17.81
N ILE A 447 8.27 -4.68 -18.59
CA ILE A 447 6.85 -4.68 -18.26
C ILE A 447 6.33 -6.12 -18.10
N ALA A 448 6.63 -7.02 -19.05
CA ALA A 448 6.20 -8.41 -18.98
C ALA A 448 6.78 -9.17 -17.79
N ALA A 449 8.03 -8.88 -17.41
CA ALA A 449 8.69 -9.50 -16.26
C ALA A 449 8.15 -8.99 -14.91
N THR A 450 7.91 -7.66 -14.77
CA THR A 450 7.61 -7.03 -13.48
C THR A 450 6.13 -6.72 -13.24
N CYS A 451 5.33 -6.63 -14.31
CA CYS A 451 3.90 -6.35 -14.25
C CYS A 451 3.02 -7.55 -14.62
N ALA A 452 3.63 -8.68 -14.99
CA ALA A 452 2.98 -9.97 -15.30
C ALA A 452 1.76 -9.81 -16.25
N ASP A 453 0.65 -10.51 -15.99
CA ASP A 453 -0.53 -10.52 -16.87
C ASP A 453 -1.17 -9.13 -17.04
N LYS A 454 -1.11 -8.27 -16.02
CA LYS A 454 -1.62 -6.90 -16.13
C LYS A 454 -0.76 -6.03 -17.06
N GLY A 455 0.56 -6.26 -17.08
CA GLY A 455 1.43 -5.62 -18.04
C GLY A 455 1.15 -6.06 -19.48
N ILE A 456 0.92 -7.37 -19.69
CA ILE A 456 0.53 -7.90 -20.99
C ILE A 456 -0.83 -7.35 -21.44
N ALA A 457 -1.83 -7.29 -20.55
CA ALA A 457 -3.13 -6.69 -20.85
C ALA A 457 -3.02 -5.22 -21.26
N PHE A 458 -2.16 -4.44 -20.58
CA PHE A 458 -1.86 -3.06 -20.98
C PHE A 458 -1.26 -2.99 -22.40
N LEU A 459 -0.23 -3.81 -22.68
CA LEU A 459 0.43 -3.81 -23.99
C LEU A 459 -0.51 -4.26 -25.14
N LYS A 460 -1.55 -5.02 -24.85
CA LYS A 460 -2.63 -5.39 -25.79
C LYS A 460 -3.70 -4.31 -25.94
N GLY A 461 -3.69 -3.24 -25.14
CA GLY A 461 -4.74 -2.22 -25.12
C GLY A 461 -6.02 -2.66 -24.39
N GLU A 462 -5.95 -3.72 -23.57
CA GLU A 462 -7.08 -4.27 -22.80
C GLU A 462 -7.21 -3.66 -21.39
N ALA A 463 -6.21 -2.90 -20.95
CA ALA A 463 -6.21 -2.26 -19.64
C ALA A 463 -7.29 -1.17 -19.54
N LYS A 464 -7.88 -1.03 -18.35
CA LYS A 464 -8.94 -0.03 -18.10
C LYS A 464 -8.44 1.00 -17.10
N VAL A 465 -8.91 2.25 -17.28
CA VAL A 465 -8.69 3.31 -16.28
C VAL A 465 -9.53 3.00 -15.04
N ALA A 466 -8.86 2.89 -13.90
CA ALA A 466 -9.46 2.61 -12.59
C ALA A 466 -9.11 3.71 -11.57
N VAL A 467 -9.03 4.94 -12.06
CA VAL A 467 -8.91 6.15 -11.25
C VAL A 467 -10.23 6.40 -10.54
N ARG A 468 -10.16 6.88 -9.31
CA ARG A 468 -11.36 7.14 -8.49
C ARG A 468 -11.65 8.63 -8.46
N TYR A 469 -12.86 8.98 -8.89
CA TYR A 469 -13.37 10.34 -8.82
C TYR A 469 -14.45 10.47 -7.73
N LYS A 470 -14.66 11.68 -7.24
CA LYS A 470 -15.80 12.00 -6.40
C LYS A 470 -17.08 11.61 -7.12
N GLN A 471 -17.97 10.90 -6.43
CA GLN A 471 -19.32 10.69 -6.96
C GLN A 471 -19.98 12.07 -7.09
N PRO A 472 -20.63 12.38 -8.22
CA PRO A 472 -21.51 13.55 -8.27
C PRO A 472 -22.45 13.44 -7.07
N ALA A 473 -22.58 14.53 -6.31
CA ALA A 473 -23.60 14.55 -5.27
C ALA A 473 -24.90 14.10 -5.92
N SER A 474 -25.43 12.95 -5.49
CA SER A 474 -26.75 12.53 -5.94
C SER A 474 -27.63 13.78 -5.81
N PRO A 475 -28.29 14.25 -6.86
CA PRO A 475 -29.21 15.36 -6.71
C PRO A 475 -30.05 14.94 -5.51
N LYS A 476 -30.07 15.76 -4.43
CA LYS A 476 -31.03 15.57 -3.36
C LYS A 476 -32.33 15.42 -4.10
N ALA A 477 -32.88 14.20 -4.16
CA ALA A 477 -34.14 13.98 -4.79
C ALA A 477 -35.11 14.91 -4.05
N SER A 478 -35.41 16.03 -4.65
CA SER A 478 -36.58 16.80 -4.30
C SER A 478 -37.71 15.91 -4.76
N VAL A 479 -38.13 15.00 -3.88
CA VAL A 479 -39.34 14.22 -4.11
C VAL A 479 -40.49 15.21 -4.00
N ALA A 480 -40.73 15.89 -5.12
CA ALA A 480 -41.95 16.68 -5.26
C ALA A 480 -43.05 15.66 -5.63
N GLY A 481 -43.89 15.37 -4.66
CA GLY A 481 -45.07 14.51 -4.85
C GLY A 481 -45.35 13.63 -3.62
N VAL A 482 -46.59 13.19 -3.52
CA VAL A 482 -47.02 12.22 -2.50
C VAL A 482 -46.45 10.85 -2.83
N GLN A 483 -45.73 10.25 -1.91
CA GLN A 483 -45.21 8.87 -2.00
C GLN A 483 -46.08 7.94 -1.16
N HIS A 484 -46.49 6.82 -1.75
CA HIS A 484 -47.19 5.77 -1.04
C HIS A 484 -46.14 4.79 -0.44
N ILE A 485 -45.95 4.78 0.87
CA ILE A 485 -45.01 3.94 1.61
C ILE A 485 -45.79 2.93 2.41
N VAL A 486 -45.42 1.64 2.32
CA VAL A 486 -46.02 0.57 3.11
C VAL A 486 -45.03 0.18 4.22
N VAL A 487 -45.48 0.28 5.47
CA VAL A 487 -44.73 -0.17 6.66
C VAL A 487 -45.58 -1.21 7.39
N ASP A 488 -45.07 -2.40 7.56
CA ASP A 488 -45.74 -3.54 8.21
C ASP A 488 -47.18 -3.80 7.69
N GLY A 489 -47.32 -3.71 6.35
CA GLY A 489 -48.60 -3.93 5.68
C GLY A 489 -49.57 -2.74 5.73
N THR A 490 -49.21 -1.64 6.41
CA THR A 490 -50.05 -0.41 6.46
C THR A 490 -49.50 0.63 5.50
N GLY A 491 -50.37 1.14 4.61
CA GLY A 491 -50.03 2.16 3.62
C GLY A 491 -50.07 3.57 4.20
N PHE A 492 -49.08 4.38 3.86
CA PHE A 492 -48.98 5.80 4.24
C PHE A 492 -48.74 6.63 3.00
N ASP A 493 -49.50 7.69 2.83
CA ASP A 493 -49.23 8.72 1.84
C ASP A 493 -48.35 9.79 2.48
N VAL A 494 -47.11 9.90 1.98
CA VAL A 494 -46.10 10.81 2.53
C VAL A 494 -45.71 11.86 1.49
N GLU A 495 -45.93 13.12 1.80
CA GLU A 495 -45.46 14.29 1.03
C GLU A 495 -44.44 15.08 1.85
N ILE A 496 -43.27 15.36 1.28
CA ILE A 496 -42.24 16.15 1.95
C ILE A 496 -42.21 17.56 1.37
N LYS A 497 -42.44 18.58 2.22
CA LYS A 497 -42.40 20.01 1.87
C LYS A 497 -41.40 20.72 2.79
N GLY A 498 -40.19 20.94 2.30
CA GLY A 498 -39.11 21.56 3.09
C GLY A 498 -38.72 20.72 4.31
N SER A 499 -38.93 21.22 5.53
CA SER A 499 -38.70 20.52 6.80
C SER A 499 -39.94 19.75 7.31
N ASP A 500 -41.03 19.73 6.55
CA ASP A 500 -42.28 19.09 6.98
C ASP A 500 -42.57 17.83 6.16
N ALA A 501 -42.90 16.73 6.84
CA ALA A 501 -43.47 15.53 6.26
C ALA A 501 -44.99 15.51 6.52
N ILE A 502 -45.81 15.47 5.46
CA ILE A 502 -47.25 15.32 5.54
C ILE A 502 -47.54 13.83 5.36
N VAL A 503 -47.92 13.15 6.44
CA VAL A 503 -48.24 11.71 6.43
C VAL A 503 -49.76 11.52 6.56
N ASN A 504 -50.43 10.99 5.56
CA ASN A 504 -51.88 10.84 5.53
C ASN A 504 -52.61 12.14 5.89
N GLY A 505 -52.12 13.29 5.38
CA GLY A 505 -52.69 14.61 5.64
C GLY A 505 -52.29 15.26 6.96
N LYS A 506 -51.51 14.61 7.83
CA LYS A 506 -51.02 15.16 9.09
C LYS A 506 -49.57 15.65 8.96
N ILE A 507 -49.31 16.88 9.40
CA ILE A 507 -47.98 17.51 9.31
C ILE A 507 -47.12 17.09 10.48
N TYR A 508 -45.88 16.65 10.16
CA TYR A 508 -44.80 16.35 11.13
C TYR A 508 -43.56 17.17 10.75
N HIS A 509 -43.01 17.90 11.70
CA HIS A 509 -41.72 18.59 11.51
C HIS A 509 -40.58 17.58 11.61
N VAL A 510 -39.85 17.41 10.51
CA VAL A 510 -38.74 16.46 10.42
C VAL A 510 -37.43 17.22 10.42
N GLN A 511 -36.58 16.97 11.41
CA GLN A 511 -35.19 17.41 11.40
C GLN A 511 -34.31 16.28 10.87
N GLN A 512 -33.57 16.54 9.79
CA GLN A 512 -32.59 15.61 9.28
C GLN A 512 -31.37 15.64 10.20
N MET A 513 -31.32 14.71 11.15
CA MET A 513 -30.11 14.45 11.92
C MET A 513 -29.20 13.54 11.10
N ALA A 514 -27.91 13.93 10.96
CA ALA A 514 -26.89 13.00 10.47
C ALA A 514 -26.89 11.77 11.38
N ALA A 515 -26.89 10.58 10.81
CA ALA A 515 -26.89 9.32 11.57
C ALA A 515 -25.63 9.26 12.44
N GLN A 516 -25.78 9.63 13.70
CA GLN A 516 -24.84 9.25 14.75
C GLN A 516 -25.21 7.83 15.19
N GLY A 517 -24.18 7.00 15.34
CA GLY A 517 -24.30 5.57 15.66
C GLY A 517 -25.27 5.30 16.81
N ALA A 518 -26.09 4.29 16.62
CA ALA A 518 -27.05 3.83 17.60
C ALA A 518 -26.34 3.32 18.85
N ASP A 519 -26.41 4.12 19.91
CA ASP A 519 -26.04 3.70 21.26
C ASP A 519 -27.22 2.94 21.88
N LYS A 520 -26.95 1.72 22.32
CA LYS A 520 -27.94 0.84 22.95
C LYS A 520 -28.17 1.28 24.38
N THR A 521 -29.28 1.91 24.69
CA THR A 521 -29.78 1.99 26.06
C THR A 521 -30.86 0.94 26.31
N GLN A 522 -30.62 0.20 27.37
CA GLN A 522 -31.43 -0.87 27.94
C GLN A 522 -32.85 -0.44 28.28
N GLY A 523 -33.80 -1.25 27.89
CA GLY A 523 -35.14 -1.28 28.49
C GLY A 523 -35.55 -2.74 28.69
N ALA A 524 -35.47 -3.19 29.93
CA ALA A 524 -35.84 -4.54 30.31
C ALA A 524 -37.35 -4.75 30.25
N HIS A 525 -37.80 -5.72 29.48
CA HIS A 525 -39.05 -6.44 29.76
C HIS A 525 -38.79 -7.95 29.64
N LYS A 526 -38.90 -8.61 30.81
CA LYS A 526 -39.03 -10.07 30.96
C LYS A 526 -40.27 -10.56 30.19
N ALA A 527 -40.08 -11.51 29.31
CA ALA A 527 -41.15 -12.45 28.93
C ALA A 527 -40.57 -13.86 28.84
N ALA A 528 -41.36 -14.78 29.31
CA ALA A 528 -41.02 -16.12 29.73
C ALA A 528 -40.49 -17.03 28.62
N VAL A 529 -39.62 -17.94 29.06
CA VAL A 529 -39.17 -19.14 28.39
C VAL A 529 -40.35 -20.05 28.07
N SER A 530 -40.54 -20.41 26.82
CA SER A 530 -41.22 -21.64 26.42
C SER A 530 -40.36 -22.33 25.37
N GLU A 531 -39.90 -23.52 25.72
CA GLU A 531 -39.23 -24.45 24.81
C GLU A 531 -40.12 -24.78 23.61
N PRO A 532 -39.60 -24.86 22.39
CA PRO A 532 -40.33 -25.50 21.30
C PRO A 532 -39.92 -26.97 21.17
N SER A 533 -40.93 -27.79 21.31
CA SER A 533 -40.98 -29.18 20.94
C SER A 533 -40.44 -29.44 19.52
N GLN A 534 -39.72 -30.54 19.39
CA GLN A 534 -39.33 -31.16 18.13
C GLN A 534 -40.53 -31.37 17.20
N SER A 535 -40.52 -30.77 16.03
CA SER A 535 -41.31 -31.23 14.90
C SER A 535 -40.38 -31.46 13.70
N ASN A 536 -40.32 -32.71 13.28
CA ASN A 536 -39.78 -33.14 12.01
C ASN A 536 -40.41 -32.35 10.88
N THR A 537 -39.58 -31.59 10.11
CA THR A 537 -39.94 -31.17 8.77
C THR A 537 -38.71 -31.29 7.86
N ALA A 538 -38.97 -31.78 6.65
CA ALA A 538 -38.07 -32.13 5.58
C ALA A 538 -36.95 -31.07 5.32
N SER A 539 -35.76 -31.57 4.97
CA SER A 539 -34.53 -30.80 4.74
C SER A 539 -34.75 -29.66 3.72
N ALA A 540 -34.80 -28.44 4.19
CA ALA A 540 -34.55 -27.28 3.35
C ALA A 540 -33.05 -27.26 3.02
N GLY A 541 -32.68 -27.38 1.73
CA GLY A 541 -31.31 -27.44 1.27
C GLY A 541 -30.48 -26.24 1.73
N ALA A 542 -29.24 -26.49 2.18
CA ALA A 542 -28.35 -25.43 2.63
C ALA A 542 -27.85 -24.59 1.45
N VAL A 543 -27.99 -23.26 1.53
CA VAL A 543 -27.42 -22.34 0.54
C VAL A 543 -26.04 -21.92 1.00
N VAL A 544 -25.02 -22.22 0.19
CA VAL A 544 -23.64 -21.76 0.39
C VAL A 544 -23.48 -20.42 -0.31
N SER A 545 -23.15 -19.38 0.45
CA SER A 545 -22.99 -18.02 -0.06
C SER A 545 -21.54 -17.57 -0.03
N ALA A 546 -21.20 -16.58 -0.87
CA ALA A 546 -19.88 -15.95 -0.87
C ALA A 546 -19.64 -15.22 0.45
N PRO A 547 -18.53 -15.49 1.15
CA PRO A 547 -18.22 -14.80 2.41
C PRO A 547 -17.82 -13.33 2.18
N MET A 548 -17.41 -12.99 0.95
CA MET A 548 -16.93 -11.65 0.58
C MET A 548 -16.97 -11.44 -0.94
N LEU A 549 -16.77 -10.21 -1.39
CA LEU A 549 -16.63 -9.87 -2.82
C LEU A 549 -15.39 -10.57 -3.39
N GLY A 550 -15.54 -11.24 -4.52
CA GLY A 550 -14.44 -11.93 -5.20
C GLY A 550 -14.82 -12.38 -6.60
N THR A 551 -13.87 -12.98 -7.30
CA THR A 551 -14.10 -13.57 -8.62
C THR A 551 -14.02 -15.09 -8.51
N VAL A 552 -14.99 -15.81 -9.06
CA VAL A 552 -14.96 -17.27 -9.14
C VAL A 552 -13.86 -17.71 -10.11
N THR A 553 -12.74 -18.24 -9.60
CA THR A 553 -11.63 -18.69 -10.44
C THR A 553 -11.74 -20.15 -10.82
N LYS A 554 -12.38 -20.96 -9.98
CA LYS A 554 -12.54 -22.40 -10.22
C LYS A 554 -13.81 -22.92 -9.56
N ILE A 555 -14.49 -23.84 -10.24
CA ILE A 555 -15.61 -24.60 -9.69
C ILE A 555 -15.14 -26.06 -9.65
N ASN A 556 -15.18 -26.68 -8.46
CA ASN A 556 -14.62 -28.01 -8.19
C ASN A 556 -15.69 -29.10 -8.15
N VAL A 557 -16.97 -28.75 -8.25
CA VAL A 557 -18.10 -29.68 -8.13
C VAL A 557 -19.09 -29.52 -9.29
N GLN A 558 -19.92 -30.52 -9.50
CA GLN A 558 -20.99 -30.51 -10.51
C GLN A 558 -22.36 -30.71 -9.86
N ALA A 559 -23.43 -30.26 -10.52
CA ALA A 559 -24.79 -30.51 -10.07
C ALA A 559 -25.05 -32.03 -10.04
N GLY A 560 -25.63 -32.52 -8.97
CA GLY A 560 -25.84 -33.94 -8.68
C GLY A 560 -24.70 -34.62 -7.91
N GLU A 561 -23.56 -33.97 -7.73
CA GLU A 561 -22.41 -34.53 -6.99
C GLU A 561 -22.68 -34.53 -5.47
N ARG A 562 -22.31 -35.63 -4.80
CA ARG A 562 -22.36 -35.72 -3.36
C ARG A 562 -21.07 -35.17 -2.75
N VAL A 563 -21.20 -34.23 -1.83
CA VAL A 563 -20.09 -33.56 -1.16
C VAL A 563 -20.08 -33.85 0.33
N GLN A 564 -18.89 -33.90 0.92
CA GLN A 564 -18.69 -34.03 2.36
C GLN A 564 -18.52 -32.64 3.00
N ARG A 565 -18.84 -32.54 4.30
CA ARG A 565 -18.56 -31.35 5.08
C ARG A 565 -17.06 -30.99 5.01
N GLY A 566 -16.74 -29.75 4.62
CA GLY A 566 -15.38 -29.25 4.46
C GLY A 566 -14.77 -29.49 3.07
N GLN A 567 -15.46 -30.17 2.16
CA GLN A 567 -15.02 -30.34 0.76
C GLN A 567 -15.06 -29.01 0.03
N ASP A 568 -14.04 -28.73 -0.80
CA ASP A 568 -13.94 -27.50 -1.59
C ASP A 568 -14.92 -27.53 -2.77
N LEU A 569 -15.94 -26.66 -2.71
CA LEU A 569 -16.97 -26.53 -3.76
C LEU A 569 -16.49 -25.69 -4.93
N MET A 570 -15.84 -24.58 -4.64
CA MET A 570 -15.28 -23.66 -5.63
C MET A 570 -14.19 -22.80 -5.02
N VAL A 571 -13.48 -22.05 -5.84
CA VAL A 571 -12.43 -21.12 -5.41
C VAL A 571 -12.82 -19.70 -5.81
N LEU A 572 -12.82 -18.79 -4.83
CA LEU A 572 -12.95 -17.35 -5.06
C LEU A 572 -11.57 -16.68 -4.99
N GLU A 573 -11.20 -15.96 -6.02
CA GLU A 573 -10.07 -15.04 -5.94
C GLU A 573 -10.51 -13.74 -5.26
N VAL A 574 -9.90 -13.46 -4.11
CA VAL A 574 -10.08 -12.23 -3.36
C VAL A 574 -8.69 -11.64 -3.12
N MET A 575 -8.44 -10.41 -3.55
CA MET A 575 -7.13 -9.76 -3.40
C MET A 575 -5.95 -10.55 -4.03
N LYS A 576 -6.17 -11.24 -5.15
CA LYS A 576 -5.19 -12.17 -5.76
C LYS A 576 -4.85 -13.38 -4.88
N MET A 577 -5.66 -13.68 -3.89
CA MET A 577 -5.57 -14.89 -3.07
C MET A 577 -6.71 -15.82 -3.43
N GLU A 578 -6.40 -17.07 -3.63
CA GLU A 578 -7.39 -18.13 -3.82
C GLU A 578 -7.99 -18.52 -2.48
N ASN A 579 -9.31 -18.36 -2.34
CA ASN A 579 -10.06 -18.72 -1.15
C ASN A 579 -11.05 -19.84 -1.50
N PRO A 580 -10.80 -21.08 -1.04
CA PRO A 580 -11.70 -22.19 -1.26
C PRO A 580 -12.99 -22.00 -0.45
N ILE A 581 -14.12 -22.10 -1.12
CA ILE A 581 -15.44 -22.14 -0.50
C ILE A 581 -15.80 -23.58 -0.21
N LYS A 582 -15.97 -23.90 1.06
CA LYS A 582 -16.18 -25.26 1.56
C LYS A 582 -17.65 -25.56 1.82
N ALA A 583 -18.03 -26.82 1.66
CA ALA A 583 -19.34 -27.30 2.04
C ALA A 583 -19.52 -27.20 3.57
N PRO A 584 -20.55 -26.50 4.08
CA PRO A 584 -20.81 -26.38 5.52
C PRO A 584 -21.35 -27.67 6.13
N THR A 585 -21.99 -28.50 5.31
CA THR A 585 -22.59 -29.80 5.66
C THR A 585 -22.30 -30.79 4.54
N GLU A 586 -22.44 -32.07 4.81
CA GLU A 586 -22.57 -33.08 3.75
C GLU A 586 -23.93 -32.89 3.04
N GLY A 587 -23.99 -33.23 1.76
CA GLY A 587 -25.20 -33.11 0.96
C GLY A 587 -24.96 -33.40 -0.50
N VAL A 588 -25.98 -33.19 -1.35
CA VAL A 588 -25.88 -33.28 -2.80
C VAL A 588 -25.96 -31.88 -3.38
N VAL A 589 -25.04 -31.54 -4.30
CA VAL A 589 -25.08 -30.28 -5.04
C VAL A 589 -26.34 -30.22 -5.88
N GLN A 590 -27.29 -29.41 -5.47
CA GLN A 590 -28.55 -29.27 -6.17
C GLN A 590 -28.40 -28.34 -7.39
N ASP A 591 -27.73 -27.20 -7.18
CA ASP A 591 -27.56 -26.20 -8.21
C ASP A 591 -26.28 -25.36 -7.98
N ILE A 592 -25.61 -24.94 -9.06
CA ILE A 592 -24.48 -24.02 -9.04
C ILE A 592 -24.95 -22.71 -9.66
N LEU A 593 -25.02 -21.65 -8.86
CA LEU A 593 -25.68 -20.38 -9.19
C LEU A 593 -24.77 -19.36 -9.87
N VAL A 594 -23.48 -19.72 -10.05
CA VAL A 594 -22.46 -18.84 -10.62
C VAL A 594 -21.58 -19.59 -11.59
N SER A 595 -20.92 -18.89 -12.51
CA SER A 595 -19.96 -19.47 -13.45
C SER A 595 -18.53 -19.00 -13.16
N GLN A 596 -17.55 -19.73 -13.66
CA GLN A 596 -16.14 -19.32 -13.61
C GLN A 596 -15.95 -17.97 -14.30
N GLY A 597 -15.19 -17.07 -13.70
CA GLY A 597 -15.02 -15.68 -14.14
C GLY A 597 -16.06 -14.70 -13.59
N THR A 598 -17.14 -15.18 -12.96
CA THR A 598 -18.18 -14.31 -12.37
C THR A 598 -17.64 -13.58 -11.15
N GLN A 599 -17.85 -12.27 -11.10
CA GLN A 599 -17.62 -11.48 -9.89
C GLN A 599 -18.86 -11.59 -8.98
N VAL A 600 -18.64 -11.98 -7.72
CA VAL A 600 -19.71 -12.20 -6.74
C VAL A 600 -19.57 -11.26 -5.56
N SER A 601 -20.70 -10.80 -5.01
CA SER A 601 -20.74 -9.94 -3.82
C SER A 601 -20.82 -10.76 -2.52
N ALA A 602 -20.45 -10.16 -1.39
CA ALA A 602 -20.63 -10.78 -0.08
C ALA A 602 -22.10 -11.16 0.15
N GLY A 603 -22.35 -12.38 0.62
CA GLY A 603 -23.70 -12.91 0.83
C GLY A 603 -24.39 -13.46 -0.42
N GLN A 604 -23.82 -13.29 -1.61
CA GLN A 604 -24.39 -13.83 -2.85
C GLN A 604 -24.37 -15.37 -2.83
N ALA A 605 -25.51 -15.99 -3.14
CA ALA A 605 -25.63 -17.44 -3.21
C ALA A 605 -24.75 -18.02 -4.32
N LEU A 606 -24.00 -19.06 -4.02
CA LEU A 606 -23.04 -19.71 -4.91
C LEU A 606 -23.49 -21.13 -5.29
N VAL A 607 -23.87 -21.93 -4.30
CA VAL A 607 -24.26 -23.34 -4.45
C VAL A 607 -25.44 -23.64 -3.52
N LYS A 608 -26.39 -24.43 -4.04
CA LYS A 608 -27.44 -25.04 -3.23
C LYS A 608 -27.10 -26.51 -2.96
N LEU A 609 -27.13 -26.89 -1.70
CA LEU A 609 -26.97 -28.27 -1.25
C LEU A 609 -28.31 -28.82 -0.75
N ALA A 610 -28.66 -30.05 -1.15
CA ALA A 610 -29.84 -30.78 -0.68
C ALA A 610 -29.47 -31.81 0.38
#